data_70db7f8cc064d1ae3600cedcaa58c26c
#
_entry.id   70db7f8cc064d1ae3600cedcaa58c26c
#
_cell.length_a   1.000
_cell.length_b   1.000
_cell.length_c   1.000
_cell.angle_alpha   90.00
_cell.angle_beta   90.00
_cell.angle_gamma   90.00
#
_symmetry.space_group_name_H-M   'P 1'
#
loop_
_entity.id
_entity.type
_entity.pdbx_description
1 polymer ?
#
loop_
_entity_poly.entity_id
_entity_poly.type
_entity_poly.pdbx_seq_one_letter_code
_entity_poly.pdbx_strand_id
1 'polypeptide(L)'
;MRKGKKQLARSLMQETFESIKMKQLQHYHEADPSQKSNIELDPKVIFSKAIENVTPILELKVHRKGGINYKIPVALSESRARFLAMNWLIQAAKNREKKVHFPEQLAKEFIDAFHKRGRVMVKKHDLHKECDANRAYAHFRWMK
;
A
#
# COMPACT_ATOMS: atom_id res chain seq x y z
N MET A 1 6.09 6.42 -13.18
CA MET A 1 7.06 6.96 -14.17
C MET A 1 6.52 8.28 -14.72
N ARG A 2 7.34 9.34 -14.83
CA ARG A 2 6.96 10.62 -15.42
C ARG A 2 7.90 10.93 -16.60
N LYS A 3 7.38 11.53 -17.67
CA LYS A 3 8.17 11.95 -18.86
C LYS A 3 9.06 10.83 -19.44
N GLY A 4 8.62 9.57 -19.43
CA GLY A 4 9.36 8.44 -20.01
C GLY A 4 10.63 8.02 -19.24
N LYS A 5 10.94 8.57 -18.07
CA LYS A 5 12.17 8.28 -17.30
C LYS A 5 12.15 6.88 -16.66
N LYS A 6 12.18 5.85 -17.49
CA LYS A 6 12.09 4.44 -17.07
C LYS A 6 13.32 3.98 -16.30
N GLN A 7 14.51 4.39 -16.74
CA GLN A 7 15.77 4.01 -16.09
C GLN A 7 15.87 4.55 -14.68
N LEU A 8 15.50 5.82 -14.47
CA LEU A 8 15.42 6.42 -13.13
C LEU A 8 14.44 5.67 -12.22
N ALA A 9 13.27 5.26 -12.76
CA ALA A 9 12.31 4.50 -11.96
C ALA A 9 12.85 3.12 -11.57
N ARG A 10 13.65 2.48 -12.43
CA ARG A 10 14.30 1.20 -12.12
C ARG A 10 15.37 1.36 -11.05
N SER A 11 16.27 2.36 -11.17
CA SER A 11 17.30 2.59 -10.16
C SER A 11 16.70 2.87 -8.79
N LEU A 12 15.65 3.72 -8.71
CA LEU A 12 14.95 3.97 -7.45
C LEU A 12 14.35 2.71 -6.82
N MET A 13 13.84 1.78 -7.63
CA MET A 13 13.33 0.50 -7.10
C MET A 13 14.46 -0.43 -6.63
N GLN A 14 15.59 -0.47 -7.34
CA GLN A 14 16.77 -1.22 -6.92
C GLN A 14 17.29 -0.71 -5.58
N GLU A 15 17.51 0.60 -5.46
CA GLU A 15 17.90 1.25 -4.21
C GLU A 15 16.90 0.97 -3.07
N THR A 16 15.60 0.90 -3.39
CA THR A 16 14.57 0.54 -2.40
C THR A 16 14.77 -0.89 -1.89
N PHE A 17 15.01 -1.87 -2.78
CA PHE A 17 15.25 -3.26 -2.37
C PHE A 17 16.55 -3.41 -1.57
N GLU A 18 17.60 -2.69 -1.95
CA GLU A 18 18.84 -2.64 -1.19
C GLU A 18 18.61 -2.06 0.21
N SER A 19 17.85 -0.96 0.30
CA SER A 19 17.48 -0.34 1.59
C SER A 19 16.65 -1.27 2.47
N ILE A 20 15.72 -2.05 1.89
CA ILE A 20 14.95 -3.07 2.62
C ILE A 20 15.91 -4.14 3.19
N LYS A 21 16.79 -4.65 2.33
CA LYS A 21 17.76 -5.69 2.72
C LYS A 21 18.67 -5.21 3.84
N MET A 22 19.21 -4.01 3.73
CA MET A 22 20.09 -3.43 4.75
C MET A 22 19.37 -3.28 6.10
N LYS A 23 18.14 -2.75 6.12
CA LYS A 23 17.36 -2.60 7.34
C LYS A 23 17.00 -3.94 7.98
N GLN A 24 16.66 -4.95 7.17
CA GLN A 24 16.34 -6.28 7.67
C GLN A 24 17.58 -6.99 8.23
N LEU A 25 18.76 -6.82 7.59
CA LEU A 25 20.01 -7.33 8.11
C LEU A 25 20.39 -6.68 9.45
N GLN A 26 20.24 -5.35 9.57
CA GLN A 26 20.44 -4.66 10.84
C GLN A 26 19.53 -5.24 11.94
N HIS A 27 18.23 -5.36 11.65
CA HIS A 27 17.27 -5.93 12.57
C HIS A 27 17.60 -7.39 12.94
N TYR A 28 18.09 -8.18 11.97
CA TYR A 28 18.51 -9.56 12.21
C TYR A 28 19.74 -9.65 13.13
N HIS A 29 20.71 -8.72 13.00
CA HIS A 29 21.90 -8.69 13.87
C HIS A 29 21.57 -8.23 15.28
N GLU A 30 20.63 -7.31 15.44
CA GLU A 30 20.17 -6.78 16.72
C GLU A 30 19.21 -7.72 17.46
N ALA A 31 18.56 -8.64 16.74
CA ALA A 31 17.55 -9.54 17.30
C ALA A 31 18.15 -10.70 18.11
N ASP A 32 17.42 -11.13 19.12
CA ASP A 32 17.75 -12.32 19.91
C ASP A 32 17.72 -13.59 19.04
N PRO A 33 18.54 -14.64 19.40
CA PRO A 33 18.60 -15.90 18.65
C PRO A 33 17.22 -16.56 18.42
N SER A 34 16.31 -16.42 19.38
CA SER A 34 14.94 -16.96 19.30
C SER A 34 14.05 -16.26 18.28
N GLN A 35 14.34 -14.99 17.95
CA GLN A 35 13.55 -14.17 17.03
C GLN A 35 14.10 -14.19 15.60
N LYS A 36 15.36 -14.59 15.42
CA LYS A 36 16.04 -14.60 14.10
C LYS A 36 15.33 -15.45 13.06
N SER A 37 14.71 -16.55 13.46
CA SER A 37 13.95 -17.43 12.56
C SER A 37 12.69 -16.77 11.95
N ASN A 38 12.17 -15.72 12.59
CA ASN A 38 10.95 -15.03 12.17
C ASN A 38 11.20 -13.80 11.29
N ILE A 39 12.49 -13.43 11.11
CA ILE A 39 12.86 -12.25 10.33
C ILE A 39 13.04 -12.64 8.87
N GLU A 40 12.17 -12.11 8.01
CA GLU A 40 12.28 -12.30 6.55
C GLU A 40 13.38 -11.39 6.00
N LEU A 41 14.34 -11.98 5.29
CA LEU A 41 15.48 -11.26 4.69
C LEU A 41 15.32 -11.01 3.19
N ASP A 42 14.44 -11.74 2.51
CA ASP A 42 14.23 -11.56 1.08
C ASP A 42 13.34 -10.33 0.80
N PRO A 43 13.88 -9.29 0.15
CA PRO A 43 13.13 -8.09 -0.19
C PRO A 43 11.93 -8.36 -1.10
N LYS A 44 12.00 -9.40 -1.94
CA LYS A 44 10.90 -9.75 -2.87
C LYS A 44 9.70 -10.32 -2.12
N VAL A 45 9.95 -11.15 -1.10
CA VAL A 45 8.90 -11.70 -0.24
C VAL A 45 8.24 -10.60 0.55
N ILE A 46 9.03 -9.68 1.14
CA ILE A 46 8.53 -8.51 1.88
C ILE A 46 7.66 -7.64 0.97
N PHE A 47 8.13 -7.35 -0.25
CA PHE A 47 7.40 -6.57 -1.25
C PHE A 47 6.05 -7.21 -1.59
N SER A 48 6.03 -8.51 -1.89
CA SER A 48 4.82 -9.23 -2.28
C SER A 48 3.78 -9.25 -1.16
N LYS A 49 4.20 -9.59 0.06
CA LYS A 49 3.34 -9.60 1.25
C LYS A 49 2.86 -8.21 1.63
N ALA A 50 3.70 -7.18 1.49
CA ALA A 50 3.30 -5.80 1.75
C ALA A 50 2.17 -5.36 0.81
N ILE A 51 2.28 -5.65 -0.49
CA ILE A 51 1.22 -5.35 -1.46
C ILE A 51 -0.06 -6.10 -1.11
N GLU A 52 0.03 -7.39 -0.81
CA GLU A 52 -1.12 -8.22 -0.43
C GLU A 52 -1.83 -7.64 0.81
N ASN A 53 -1.09 -7.30 1.85
CA ASN A 53 -1.62 -6.71 3.07
C ASN A 53 -2.34 -5.37 2.82
N VAL A 54 -1.81 -4.54 1.92
CA VAL A 54 -2.38 -3.22 1.58
C VAL A 54 -3.55 -3.31 0.62
N THR A 55 -3.64 -4.38 -0.18
CA THR A 55 -4.67 -4.54 -1.21
C THR A 55 -6.09 -4.43 -0.61
N PRO A 56 -6.92 -3.44 -1.04
CA PRO A 56 -8.29 -3.30 -0.58
C PRO A 56 -9.23 -4.27 -1.32
N ILE A 57 -10.33 -4.65 -0.69
CA ILE A 57 -11.38 -5.50 -1.29
C ILE A 57 -12.45 -4.65 -1.97
N LEU A 58 -12.74 -3.46 -1.40
CA LEU A 58 -13.81 -2.57 -1.81
C LEU A 58 -13.27 -1.19 -2.18
N GLU A 59 -13.96 -0.48 -3.07
CA GLU A 59 -13.80 0.96 -3.29
C GLU A 59 -15.16 1.65 -3.27
N LEU A 60 -15.17 2.95 -2.98
CA LEU A 60 -16.37 3.78 -3.06
C LEU A 60 -16.46 4.41 -4.45
N LYS A 61 -17.56 4.16 -5.15
CA LYS A 61 -17.91 4.86 -6.40
C LYS A 61 -19.04 5.84 -6.15
N VAL A 62 -18.94 7.00 -6.77
CA VAL A 62 -20.03 7.99 -6.72
C VAL A 62 -21.09 7.63 -7.77
N HIS A 63 -22.33 7.50 -7.31
CA HIS A 63 -23.50 7.30 -8.16
C HIS A 63 -24.47 8.46 -7.94
N ARG A 64 -24.91 9.08 -9.03
CA ARG A 64 -25.84 10.20 -8.99
C ARG A 64 -27.26 9.72 -9.25
N LYS A 65 -28.15 9.95 -8.29
CA LYS A 65 -29.58 9.63 -8.41
C LYS A 65 -30.42 10.77 -7.89
N GLY A 66 -31.37 11.25 -8.68
CA GLY A 66 -32.24 12.36 -8.28
C GLY A 66 -31.52 13.66 -7.94
N GLY A 67 -30.34 13.93 -8.57
CA GLY A 67 -29.55 15.12 -8.27
C GLY A 67 -28.59 14.96 -7.07
N ILE A 68 -28.69 13.89 -6.30
CA ILE A 68 -27.87 13.63 -5.10
C ILE A 68 -26.76 12.63 -5.46
N ASN A 69 -25.56 12.87 -4.93
CA ASN A 69 -24.42 11.98 -5.11
C ASN A 69 -24.34 11.00 -3.92
N TYR A 70 -24.47 9.72 -4.22
CA TYR A 70 -24.34 8.63 -3.24
C TYR A 70 -22.98 7.96 -3.41
N LYS A 71 -22.28 7.68 -2.29
CA LYS A 71 -21.07 6.85 -2.30
C LYS A 71 -21.48 5.39 -2.17
N ILE A 72 -21.21 4.59 -3.17
CA ILE A 72 -21.62 3.18 -3.23
C ILE A 72 -20.39 2.28 -3.07
N PRO A 73 -20.39 1.32 -2.13
CA PRO A 73 -19.34 0.33 -2.03
C PRO A 73 -19.41 -0.67 -3.20
N VAL A 74 -18.30 -0.82 -3.91
CA VAL A 74 -18.18 -1.71 -5.07
C VAL A 74 -16.97 -2.62 -4.89
N ALA A 75 -17.13 -3.91 -5.17
CA ALA A 75 -16.02 -4.86 -5.17
C ALA A 75 -15.03 -4.51 -6.28
N LEU A 76 -13.74 -4.60 -5.93
CA LEU A 76 -12.63 -4.34 -6.84
C LEU A 76 -12.26 -5.59 -7.63
N SER A 77 -11.88 -5.41 -8.89
CA SER A 77 -11.12 -6.43 -9.61
C SER A 77 -9.70 -6.52 -9.04
N GLU A 78 -9.10 -7.70 -9.13
CA GLU A 78 -7.76 -7.97 -8.58
C GLU A 78 -6.70 -6.97 -9.12
N SER A 79 -6.71 -6.73 -10.44
CA SER A 79 -5.78 -5.78 -11.08
C SER A 79 -5.95 -4.36 -10.55
N ARG A 80 -7.19 -3.91 -10.36
CA ARG A 80 -7.49 -2.58 -9.83
C ARG A 80 -7.08 -2.46 -8.37
N ALA A 81 -7.33 -3.49 -7.57
CA ALA A 81 -6.98 -3.54 -6.15
C ALA A 81 -5.45 -3.47 -5.95
N ARG A 82 -4.69 -4.27 -6.73
CA ARG A 82 -3.22 -4.21 -6.75
C ARG A 82 -2.69 -2.84 -7.19
N PHE A 83 -3.27 -2.25 -8.22
CA PHE A 83 -2.90 -0.91 -8.66
C PHE A 83 -3.09 0.14 -7.57
N LEU A 84 -4.21 0.10 -6.85
CA LEU A 84 -4.49 1.01 -5.74
C LEU A 84 -3.48 0.83 -4.60
N ALA A 85 -3.17 -0.41 -4.22
CA ALA A 85 -2.18 -0.72 -3.18
C ALA A 85 -0.80 -0.13 -3.52
N MET A 86 -0.29 -0.40 -4.73
CA MET A 86 0.99 0.15 -5.20
C MET A 86 0.99 1.67 -5.23
N ASN A 87 -0.10 2.28 -5.71
CA ASN A 87 -0.21 3.73 -5.78
C ASN A 87 -0.23 4.39 -4.39
N TRP A 88 -0.92 3.79 -3.42
CA TRP A 88 -0.94 4.29 -2.04
C TRP A 88 0.43 4.24 -1.38
N LEU A 89 1.18 3.15 -1.55
CA LEU A 89 2.55 3.03 -1.06
C LEU A 89 3.47 4.10 -1.67
N ILE A 90 3.39 4.32 -2.98
CA ILE A 90 4.16 5.36 -3.67
C ILE A 90 3.76 6.76 -3.19
N GLN A 91 2.46 7.02 -2.99
CA GLN A 91 1.99 8.31 -2.49
C GLN A 91 2.44 8.55 -1.04
N ALA A 92 2.38 7.53 -0.18
CA ALA A 92 2.88 7.62 1.19
C ALA A 92 4.37 7.93 1.22
N ALA A 93 5.17 7.28 0.37
CA ALA A 93 6.60 7.56 0.25
C ALA A 93 6.91 8.95 -0.32
N LYS A 94 6.03 9.51 -1.18
CA LYS A 94 6.19 10.90 -1.68
C LYS A 94 5.97 11.95 -0.59
N ASN A 95 5.09 11.68 0.37
CA ASN A 95 4.81 12.56 1.51
C ASN A 95 5.89 12.42 2.61
N ARG A 96 7.14 12.40 2.20
CA ARG A 96 8.30 12.30 3.07
C ARG A 96 8.82 13.68 3.48
N GLU A 97 9.63 13.71 4.52
CA GLU A 97 10.42 14.87 4.88
C GLU A 97 11.46 15.18 3.79
N LYS A 98 11.79 16.45 3.62
CA LYS A 98 12.75 16.90 2.57
C LYS A 98 14.15 16.29 2.71
N LYS A 99 14.55 15.92 3.93
CA LYS A 99 15.87 15.33 4.25
C LYS A 99 15.98 13.84 3.92
N VAL A 100 14.86 13.12 3.78
CA VAL A 100 14.85 11.67 3.57
C VAL A 100 14.78 11.36 2.08
N HIS A 101 15.62 10.45 1.58
CA HIS A 101 15.58 10.00 0.20
C HIS A 101 14.34 9.14 -0.08
N PHE A 102 13.83 9.23 -1.32
CA PHE A 102 12.61 8.52 -1.70
C PHE A 102 12.72 6.98 -1.55
N PRO A 103 13.81 6.32 -1.98
CA PRO A 103 13.98 4.88 -1.79
C PRO A 103 13.94 4.42 -0.32
N GLU A 104 14.58 5.20 0.56
CA GLU A 104 14.61 4.91 2.00
C GLU A 104 13.22 4.98 2.65
N GLN A 105 12.44 6.02 2.28
CA GLN A 105 11.08 6.16 2.78
C GLN A 105 10.17 5.07 2.20
N LEU A 106 10.32 4.73 0.92
CA LEU A 106 9.55 3.68 0.30
C LEU A 106 9.87 2.31 0.93
N ALA A 107 11.14 2.04 1.23
CA ALA A 107 11.55 0.85 1.96
C ALA A 107 10.90 0.76 3.35
N LYS A 108 10.83 1.88 4.08
CA LYS A 108 10.14 1.96 5.37
C LYS A 108 8.64 1.64 5.22
N GLU A 109 7.96 2.25 4.24
CA GLU A 109 6.53 1.98 4.02
C GLU A 109 6.26 0.50 3.65
N PHE A 110 7.17 -0.17 2.90
CA PHE A 110 7.06 -1.61 2.61
C PHE A 110 7.22 -2.46 3.87
N ILE A 111 8.21 -2.17 4.71
CA ILE A 111 8.44 -2.89 5.97
C ILE A 111 7.25 -2.69 6.92
N ASP A 112 6.76 -1.45 7.07
CA ASP A 112 5.59 -1.14 7.89
C ASP A 112 4.33 -1.88 7.39
N ALA A 113 4.10 -1.89 6.07
CA ALA A 113 2.99 -2.60 5.44
C ALA A 113 3.11 -4.14 5.58
N PHE A 114 4.32 -4.69 5.52
CA PHE A 114 4.59 -6.10 5.78
C PHE A 114 4.13 -6.49 7.19
N HIS A 115 4.43 -5.66 8.19
CA HIS A 115 4.00 -5.84 9.58
C HIS A 115 2.56 -5.36 9.84
N LYS A 116 1.78 -5.04 8.81
CA LYS A 116 0.40 -4.53 8.90
C LYS A 116 0.30 -3.23 9.74
N ARG A 117 1.29 -2.38 9.65
CA ARG A 117 1.38 -1.07 10.33
C ARG A 117 1.50 0.05 9.30
N GLY A 118 1.56 1.29 9.78
CA GLY A 118 1.86 2.47 8.97
C GLY A 118 0.65 3.14 8.33
N ARG A 119 0.92 4.26 7.68
CA ARG A 119 -0.08 5.19 7.14
C ARG A 119 -0.96 4.57 6.05
N VAL A 120 -0.39 3.67 5.27
CA VAL A 120 -1.10 3.02 4.16
C VAL A 120 -2.13 2.02 4.69
N MET A 121 -1.81 1.32 5.79
CA MET A 121 -2.75 0.42 6.46
C MET A 121 -3.92 1.19 7.07
N VAL A 122 -3.65 2.33 7.69
CA VAL A 122 -4.72 3.22 8.20
C VAL A 122 -5.64 3.63 7.06
N LYS A 123 -5.08 4.07 5.92
CA LYS A 123 -5.87 4.43 4.72
C LYS A 123 -6.76 3.30 4.21
N LYS A 124 -6.26 2.05 4.23
CA LYS A 124 -7.06 0.86 3.90
C LYS A 124 -8.21 0.67 4.87
N HIS A 125 -7.94 0.76 6.16
CA HIS A 125 -8.97 0.63 7.20
C HIS A 125 -10.03 1.72 7.11
N ASP A 126 -9.62 2.97 6.89
CA ASP A 126 -10.54 4.11 6.72
C ASP A 126 -11.45 3.90 5.50
N LEU A 127 -10.89 3.44 4.37
CA LEU A 127 -11.69 3.11 3.20
C LEU A 127 -12.72 2.02 3.50
N HIS A 128 -12.33 0.94 4.17
CA HIS A 128 -13.26 -0.14 4.52
C HIS A 128 -14.32 0.33 5.51
N LYS A 129 -13.95 1.17 6.49
CA LYS A 129 -14.91 1.80 7.43
C LYS A 129 -15.90 2.70 6.72
N GLU A 130 -15.44 3.51 5.74
CA GLU A 130 -16.35 4.30 4.90
C GLU A 130 -17.29 3.42 4.05
N CYS A 131 -16.79 2.29 3.54
CA CYS A 131 -17.61 1.33 2.80
C CYS A 131 -18.70 0.72 3.68
N ASP A 132 -18.38 0.38 4.93
CA ASP A 132 -19.37 -0.13 5.88
C ASP A 132 -20.41 0.92 6.25
N ALA A 133 -20.02 2.15 6.48
CA ALA A 133 -20.95 3.27 6.75
C ALA A 133 -21.92 3.50 5.58
N ASN A 134 -21.49 3.26 4.35
CA ASN A 134 -22.32 3.41 3.15
C ASN A 134 -22.97 2.10 2.68
N ARG A 135 -22.95 1.04 3.48
CA ARG A 135 -23.50 -0.29 3.15
C ARG A 135 -24.95 -0.24 2.70
N ALA A 136 -25.77 0.64 3.28
CA ALA A 136 -27.16 0.79 2.93
C ALA A 136 -27.39 1.16 1.46
N TYR A 137 -26.42 1.81 0.81
CA TYR A 137 -26.50 2.23 -0.58
C TYR A 137 -25.96 1.18 -1.60
N ALA A 138 -25.53 0.04 -1.13
CA ALA A 138 -24.96 -1.00 -2.00
C ALA A 138 -25.93 -1.48 -3.10
N HIS A 139 -27.24 -1.48 -2.83
CA HIS A 139 -28.27 -1.86 -3.79
C HIS A 139 -28.37 -0.92 -5.01
N PHE A 140 -27.90 0.34 -4.90
CA PHE A 140 -27.85 1.24 -6.06
C PHE A 140 -26.86 0.81 -7.14
N ARG A 141 -25.98 -0.15 -6.86
CA ARG A 141 -25.06 -0.73 -7.85
C ARG A 141 -25.81 -1.37 -9.04
N TRP A 142 -27.01 -1.91 -8.81
CA TRP A 142 -27.80 -2.64 -9.77
C TRP A 142 -28.88 -1.76 -10.46
N MET A 143 -29.06 -0.54 -9.98
CA MET A 143 -30.01 0.39 -10.57
C MET A 143 -29.33 1.19 -11.69
N LYS A 144 -29.88 1.11 -12.91
CA LYS A 144 -29.50 1.95 -14.04
C LYS A 144 -30.10 3.35 -13.93
#